data_ea64024489eb2a4d392f56d175710379
#
_entry.id   ea64024489eb2a4d392f56d175710379
#
_cell.length_a   1.000
_cell.length_b   1.000
_cell.length_c   1.000
_cell.angle_alpha   90.00
_cell.angle_beta   90.00
_cell.angle_gamma   90.00
#
_symmetry.space_group_name_H-M   'P 1'
#
loop_
_entity.id
_entity.type
_entity.pdbx_description
1 polymer ?
#
loop_
_entity_poly.entity_id
_entity_poly.type
_entity_poly.pdbx_seq_one_letter_code
_entity_poly.pdbx_strand_id
1 'polypeptide(L)'
;MKRIWKIIKEWLLCRYEIGFLDNKVDDIINGRPLKMKLMKHNFKDRWFADPFILDVTDNTIELLVEEYYYPEQKGRICLYIVDRKDYTLLSATPVLSLDCHLSFPLIRREGDRVFVIPESENAGILNKYEYDKNNKTLNYVASIVDYPLADAVPTSLFGEDFLFCTKNPDTNGSVLHIMRKTTEGGYKEYQTVDFGDRRIARMAGDFFIYDGEVYRPAQVCQKHYGEALILQKVVYESGKFGFIDQAYYRSPNKR
;
A
#
# COMPACT_ATOMS: atom_id res chain seq x y z
N MET A 1 2.69 -0.56 -34.82
CA MET A 1 3.55 0.57 -34.42
C MET A 1 3.00 1.34 -33.22
N LYS A 2 1.77 1.88 -33.22
CA LYS A 2 1.22 2.65 -32.08
C LYS A 2 1.20 1.88 -30.75
N ARG A 3 0.94 0.56 -30.76
CA ARG A 3 0.90 -0.29 -29.55
C ARG A 3 2.30 -0.52 -28.95
N ILE A 4 3.32 -0.68 -29.79
CA ILE A 4 4.72 -0.82 -29.38
C ILE A 4 5.24 0.49 -28.77
N TRP A 5 4.93 1.63 -29.40
CA TRP A 5 5.26 2.95 -28.86
C TRP A 5 4.57 3.27 -27.53
N LYS A 6 3.33 2.79 -27.32
CA LYS A 6 2.64 2.92 -26.04
C LYS A 6 3.34 2.11 -24.95
N ILE A 7 3.72 0.85 -25.25
CA ILE A 7 4.47 -0.02 -24.34
C ILE A 7 5.84 0.58 -24.00
N ILE A 8 6.57 1.06 -25.01
CA ILE A 8 7.88 1.71 -24.79
C ILE A 8 7.72 3.01 -23.97
N LYS A 9 6.67 3.77 -24.20
CA LYS A 9 6.39 5.01 -23.45
C LYS A 9 5.98 4.72 -22.01
N GLU A 10 5.17 3.72 -21.74
CA GLU A 10 4.83 3.23 -20.40
C GLU A 10 6.08 2.67 -19.71
N TRP A 11 6.90 1.92 -20.39
CA TRP A 11 8.15 1.37 -19.91
C TRP A 11 9.20 2.45 -19.53
N LEU A 12 9.23 3.55 -20.28
CA LEU A 12 10.12 4.69 -19.98
C LEU A 12 9.55 5.67 -18.95
N LEU A 13 8.24 5.68 -18.69
CA LEU A 13 7.56 6.71 -17.90
C LEU A 13 7.05 6.27 -16.54
N CYS A 14 6.95 4.96 -16.29
CA CYS A 14 6.44 4.42 -15.02
C CYS A 14 7.49 3.55 -14.34
N ARG A 15 8.51 4.19 -13.76
CA ARG A 15 9.48 3.53 -12.92
C ARG A 15 9.33 4.04 -11.49
N TYR A 16 8.87 3.16 -10.60
CA TYR A 16 8.75 3.46 -9.19
C TYR A 16 10.02 2.99 -8.46
N GLU A 17 10.39 3.73 -7.43
CA GLU A 17 11.57 3.47 -6.60
C GLU A 17 11.18 3.62 -5.13
N ILE A 18 11.83 2.88 -4.23
CA ILE A 18 11.60 2.97 -2.79
C ILE A 18 12.48 4.08 -2.21
N GLY A 19 11.84 4.97 -1.44
CA GLY A 19 12.50 6.01 -0.68
C GLY A 19 12.36 5.81 0.82
N PHE A 20 13.42 6.06 1.56
CA PHE A 20 13.44 6.11 3.02
C PHE A 20 13.42 7.56 3.49
N LEU A 21 12.61 7.85 4.50
CA LEU A 21 12.47 9.19 5.06
C LEU A 21 13.25 9.30 6.38
N ASP A 22 14.12 10.30 6.47
CA ASP A 22 14.84 10.66 7.71
C ASP A 22 14.04 11.67 8.57
N ASN A 23 12.81 11.95 8.21
CA ASN A 23 11.93 12.85 8.96
C ASN A 23 11.41 12.19 10.23
N LYS A 24 11.23 12.97 11.28
CA LYS A 24 10.37 12.57 12.40
C LYS A 24 8.92 12.50 11.94
N VAL A 25 8.11 11.66 12.58
CA VAL A 25 6.67 11.55 12.27
C VAL A 25 5.97 12.90 12.40
N ASP A 26 6.33 13.67 13.41
CA ASP A 26 5.81 15.03 13.64
C ASP A 26 6.06 15.98 12.45
N ASP A 27 7.25 15.94 11.86
CA ASP A 27 7.56 16.71 10.65
C ASP A 27 6.65 16.29 9.48
N ILE A 28 6.40 14.99 9.32
CA ILE A 28 5.54 14.45 8.27
C ILE A 28 4.09 14.90 8.47
N ILE A 29 3.57 14.79 9.70
CA ILE A 29 2.20 15.22 10.01
C ILE A 29 2.03 16.72 9.77
N ASN A 30 3.05 17.53 10.08
CA ASN A 30 3.01 18.98 9.91
C ASN A 30 3.39 19.46 8.50
N GLY A 31 3.46 18.58 7.50
CA GLY A 31 3.70 18.97 6.10
C GLY A 31 5.11 19.52 5.83
N ARG A 32 6.11 19.19 6.65
CA ARG A 32 7.49 19.62 6.45
C ARG A 32 8.10 18.96 5.20
N PRO A 33 9.05 19.59 4.54
CA PRO A 33 9.73 18.98 3.39
C PRO A 33 10.32 17.60 3.72
N LEU A 34 10.09 16.63 2.85
CA LEU A 34 10.58 15.25 3.05
C LEU A 34 12.08 15.18 2.81
N LYS A 35 12.79 14.55 3.73
CA LYS A 35 14.23 14.22 3.64
C LYS A 35 14.35 12.77 3.18
N MET A 36 14.28 12.57 1.88
CA MET A 36 14.21 11.24 1.28
C MET A 36 15.57 10.80 0.74
N LYS A 37 15.90 9.52 0.99
CA LYS A 37 17.03 8.81 0.36
C LYS A 37 16.49 7.61 -0.39
N LEU A 38 16.86 7.46 -1.65
CA LEU A 38 16.42 6.31 -2.46
C LEU A 38 17.20 5.06 -2.09
N MET A 39 16.54 3.89 -2.18
CA MET A 39 17.17 2.60 -2.10
C MET A 39 18.19 2.45 -3.21
N LYS A 40 19.39 1.97 -2.86
CA LYS A 40 20.47 1.72 -3.84
C LYS A 40 20.38 0.28 -4.35
N HIS A 41 20.26 0.12 -5.66
CA HIS A 41 20.22 -1.20 -6.31
C HIS A 41 20.74 -1.11 -7.76
N ASN A 42 20.97 -2.27 -8.39
CA ASN A 42 21.48 -2.36 -9.76
C ASN A 42 20.47 -2.97 -10.77
N PHE A 43 19.24 -3.20 -10.37
CA PHE A 43 18.22 -3.79 -11.24
C PHE A 43 17.81 -2.83 -12.36
N LYS A 44 17.62 -3.39 -13.56
CA LYS A 44 17.16 -2.68 -14.76
C LYS A 44 15.92 -3.32 -15.39
N ASP A 45 15.54 -4.49 -14.89
CA ASP A 45 14.49 -5.36 -15.42
C ASP A 45 13.21 -5.33 -14.57
N ARG A 46 13.13 -4.39 -13.62
CA ARG A 46 12.00 -4.27 -12.68
C ARG A 46 11.89 -2.87 -12.08
N TRP A 47 10.76 -2.59 -11.45
CA TRP A 47 10.54 -1.46 -10.54
C TRP A 47 9.84 -1.96 -9.27
N PHE A 48 9.76 -1.11 -8.24
CA PHE A 48 9.28 -1.45 -6.92
C PHE A 48 8.29 -0.41 -6.42
N ALA A 49 7.20 -0.88 -5.78
CA ALA A 49 6.20 -0.03 -5.15
C ALA A 49 5.73 -0.62 -3.82
N ASP A 50 4.87 0.09 -3.14
CA ASP A 50 4.11 -0.32 -1.96
C ASP A 50 4.96 -1.01 -0.88
N PRO A 51 6.03 -0.37 -0.37
CA PRO A 51 6.87 -0.99 0.65
C PRO A 51 6.17 -1.03 2.01
N PHE A 52 6.07 -2.22 2.60
CA PHE A 52 5.64 -2.43 3.99
C PHE A 52 6.80 -2.98 4.82
N ILE A 53 7.07 -2.36 5.98
CA ILE A 53 8.16 -2.77 6.86
C ILE A 53 7.77 -4.07 7.58
N LEU A 54 8.52 -5.14 7.28
CA LEU A 54 8.36 -6.44 7.90
C LEU A 54 9.13 -6.54 9.21
N ASP A 55 10.40 -6.10 9.23
CA ASP A 55 11.23 -6.10 10.44
C ASP A 55 12.33 -5.05 10.34
N VAL A 56 12.83 -4.62 11.47
CA VAL A 56 13.97 -3.68 11.57
C VAL A 56 14.92 -4.16 12.65
N THR A 57 16.17 -4.38 12.27
CA THR A 57 17.28 -4.68 13.18
C THR A 57 18.24 -3.50 13.31
N ASP A 58 19.33 -3.65 14.06
CA ASP A 58 20.36 -2.62 14.10
C ASP A 58 21.04 -2.39 12.75
N ASN A 59 21.11 -3.42 11.90
CA ASN A 59 21.85 -3.41 10.65
C ASN A 59 20.98 -3.44 9.40
N THR A 60 19.74 -3.94 9.47
CA THR A 60 18.91 -4.19 8.30
C THR A 60 17.47 -3.71 8.47
N ILE A 61 16.84 -3.40 7.34
CA ILE A 61 15.40 -3.19 7.22
C ILE A 61 14.88 -4.28 6.28
N GLU A 62 13.90 -5.05 6.74
CA GLU A 62 13.19 -6.04 5.93
C GLU A 62 11.87 -5.43 5.43
N LEU A 63 11.65 -5.48 4.11
CA LEU A 63 10.46 -4.94 3.47
C LEU A 63 9.76 -6.02 2.67
N LEU A 64 8.43 -6.05 2.73
CA LEU A 64 7.62 -6.65 1.69
C LEU A 64 7.26 -5.56 0.68
N VAL A 65 7.47 -5.84 -0.60
CA VAL A 65 7.29 -4.86 -1.67
C VAL A 65 6.52 -5.48 -2.84
N GLU A 66 5.79 -4.66 -3.57
CA GLU A 66 5.43 -4.97 -4.94
C GLU A 66 6.69 -4.88 -5.81
N GLU A 67 7.03 -5.96 -6.48
CA GLU A 67 8.06 -5.99 -7.50
C GLU A 67 7.41 -6.27 -8.87
N TYR A 68 7.36 -5.27 -9.74
CA TYR A 68 6.92 -5.48 -11.11
C TYR A 68 8.10 -6.00 -11.95
N TYR A 69 8.02 -7.26 -12.35
CA TYR A 69 9.09 -7.94 -13.09
C TYR A 69 8.81 -7.92 -14.59
N TYR A 70 9.59 -7.17 -15.35
CA TYR A 70 9.36 -6.95 -16.78
C TYR A 70 9.26 -8.23 -17.62
N PRO A 71 10.11 -9.27 -17.41
CA PRO A 71 9.98 -10.50 -18.19
C PRO A 71 8.64 -11.20 -18.02
N GLU A 72 8.00 -11.12 -16.85
CA GLU A 72 6.69 -11.70 -16.57
C GLU A 72 5.53 -10.72 -16.79
N GLN A 73 5.83 -9.41 -16.93
CA GLN A 73 4.86 -8.34 -17.11
C GLN A 73 3.77 -8.29 -16.02
N LYS A 74 4.15 -8.62 -14.78
CA LYS A 74 3.26 -8.61 -13.64
C LYS A 74 3.98 -8.28 -12.34
N GLY A 75 3.21 -7.81 -11.35
CA GLY A 75 3.65 -7.63 -9.98
C GLY A 75 3.67 -8.94 -9.21
N ARG A 76 4.63 -9.08 -8.32
CA ARG A 76 4.74 -10.16 -7.33
C ARG A 76 5.20 -9.58 -6.01
N ILE A 77 4.99 -10.30 -4.91
CA ILE A 77 5.45 -9.85 -3.59
C ILE A 77 6.84 -10.40 -3.32
N CYS A 78 7.77 -9.50 -3.01
CA CYS A 78 9.15 -9.82 -2.71
C CYS A 78 9.54 -9.35 -1.31
N LEU A 79 10.38 -10.16 -0.64
CA LEU A 79 11.10 -9.76 0.56
C LEU A 79 12.41 -9.09 0.15
N TYR A 80 12.59 -7.84 0.55
CA TYR A 80 13.80 -7.07 0.37
C TYR A 80 14.49 -6.90 1.71
N ILE A 81 15.79 -7.20 1.77
CA ILE A 81 16.65 -6.91 2.91
C ILE A 81 17.57 -5.77 2.50
N VAL A 82 17.49 -4.66 3.22
CA VAL A 82 18.18 -3.41 2.91
C VAL A 82 19.11 -3.06 4.06
N ASP A 83 20.34 -2.64 3.76
CA ASP A 83 21.27 -2.11 4.75
C ASP A 83 20.69 -0.83 5.36
N ARG A 84 20.59 -0.79 6.70
CA ARG A 84 19.96 0.33 7.42
C ARG A 84 20.81 1.61 7.39
N LYS A 85 22.10 1.51 7.20
CA LYS A 85 23.04 2.64 7.27
C LYS A 85 23.02 3.48 6.00
N ASP A 86 22.97 2.82 4.86
CA ASP A 86 23.14 3.52 3.58
C ASP A 86 22.06 3.18 2.54
N TYR A 87 21.06 2.35 2.93
CA TYR A 87 19.92 1.91 2.12
C TYR A 87 20.32 1.12 0.86
N THR A 88 21.43 0.38 0.91
CA THR A 88 21.81 -0.55 -0.15
C THR A 88 20.97 -1.83 -0.04
N LEU A 89 20.35 -2.25 -1.15
CA LEU A 89 19.67 -3.53 -1.24
C LEU A 89 20.66 -4.69 -1.14
N LEU A 90 20.54 -5.50 -0.10
CA LEU A 90 21.41 -6.66 0.17
C LEU A 90 20.87 -7.93 -0.49
N SER A 91 19.54 -8.13 -0.46
CA SER A 91 18.90 -9.28 -1.10
C SER A 91 17.47 -8.97 -1.50
N ALA A 92 17.01 -9.68 -2.53
CA ALA A 92 15.63 -9.65 -3.04
C ALA A 92 15.17 -11.09 -3.28
N THR A 93 14.09 -11.50 -2.61
CA THR A 93 13.55 -12.87 -2.69
C THR A 93 12.06 -12.81 -2.95
N PRO A 94 11.55 -13.37 -4.07
CA PRO A 94 10.12 -13.54 -4.26
C PRO A 94 9.52 -14.44 -3.16
N VAL A 95 8.47 -13.96 -2.49
CA VAL A 95 7.78 -14.70 -1.41
C VAL A 95 6.37 -15.13 -1.82
N LEU A 96 5.79 -14.47 -2.82
CA LEU A 96 4.52 -14.87 -3.45
C LEU A 96 4.51 -14.41 -4.92
N SER A 97 4.24 -15.35 -5.83
CA SER A 97 3.97 -15.07 -7.25
C SER A 97 2.79 -15.93 -7.69
N LEU A 98 1.77 -15.29 -8.26
CA LEU A 98 0.56 -15.95 -8.79
C LEU A 98 0.43 -15.65 -10.29
N ASP A 99 -0.59 -16.22 -10.93
CA ASP A 99 -0.88 -15.92 -12.36
C ASP A 99 -1.47 -14.53 -12.56
N CYS A 100 -1.91 -13.85 -11.49
CA CYS A 100 -2.37 -12.47 -11.50
C CYS A 100 -1.30 -11.49 -11.00
N HIS A 101 -1.51 -10.20 -11.27
CA HIS A 101 -0.73 -9.11 -10.69
C HIS A 101 -0.99 -9.02 -9.19
N LEU A 102 0.08 -8.90 -8.39
CA LEU A 102 0.04 -8.68 -6.95
C LEU A 102 0.70 -7.36 -6.61
N SER A 103 0.06 -6.59 -5.74
CA SER A 103 0.54 -5.30 -5.22
C SER A 103 0.18 -5.13 -3.75
N PHE A 104 0.51 -4.01 -3.16
CA PHE A 104 0.07 -3.55 -1.84
C PHE A 104 0.12 -4.64 -0.74
N PRO A 105 1.30 -5.17 -0.38
CA PRO A 105 1.45 -6.29 0.57
C PRO A 105 1.21 -5.85 2.02
N LEU A 106 -0.05 -5.52 2.35
CA LEU A 106 -0.44 -5.06 3.68
C LEU A 106 -0.09 -6.09 4.76
N ILE A 107 0.64 -5.66 5.79
CA ILE A 107 1.06 -6.53 6.90
C ILE A 107 0.08 -6.39 8.07
N ARG A 108 -0.30 -7.53 8.66
CA ARG A 108 -1.05 -7.64 9.92
C ARG A 108 -0.32 -8.56 10.89
N ARG A 109 -0.21 -8.14 12.15
CA ARG A 109 0.42 -8.93 13.21
C ARG A 109 -0.64 -9.42 14.19
N GLU A 110 -0.65 -10.72 14.47
CA GLU A 110 -1.54 -11.35 15.42
C GLU A 110 -0.67 -12.21 16.37
N GLY A 111 -0.30 -11.65 17.52
CA GLY A 111 0.72 -12.25 18.39
C GLY A 111 2.07 -12.35 17.66
N ASP A 112 2.66 -13.55 17.67
CA ASP A 112 3.92 -13.83 16.99
C ASP A 112 3.77 -14.14 15.49
N ARG A 113 2.54 -14.23 15.00
CA ARG A 113 2.26 -14.53 13.59
C ARG A 113 2.19 -13.25 12.76
N VAL A 114 2.72 -13.32 11.56
CA VAL A 114 2.67 -12.23 10.58
C VAL A 114 1.82 -12.67 9.41
N PHE A 115 0.80 -11.88 9.11
CA PHE A 115 -0.08 -12.08 7.97
C PHE A 115 0.14 -10.99 6.94
N VAL A 116 -0.03 -11.36 5.68
CA VAL A 116 0.08 -10.46 4.54
C VAL A 116 -1.21 -10.55 3.72
N ILE A 117 -1.74 -9.40 3.35
CA ILE A 117 -2.98 -9.27 2.59
C ILE A 117 -2.64 -8.44 1.34
N PRO A 118 -2.11 -9.07 0.29
CA PRO A 118 -1.78 -8.37 -0.94
C PRO A 118 -3.04 -8.06 -1.75
N GLU A 119 -3.02 -6.96 -2.49
CA GLU A 119 -4.00 -6.71 -3.54
C GLU A 119 -3.81 -7.74 -4.66
N SER A 120 -4.92 -8.28 -5.13
CA SER A 120 -5.00 -9.19 -6.28
C SER A 120 -6.26 -8.89 -7.08
N GLU A 121 -6.48 -7.61 -7.43
CA GLU A 121 -7.71 -7.13 -8.07
C GLU A 121 -8.13 -7.99 -9.26
N ASN A 122 -7.17 -8.38 -10.10
CA ASN A 122 -7.43 -9.19 -11.29
C ASN A 122 -7.88 -10.63 -10.97
N ALA A 123 -7.61 -11.12 -9.76
CA ALA A 123 -8.11 -12.42 -9.31
C ALA A 123 -9.52 -12.33 -8.72
N GLY A 124 -10.01 -11.11 -8.44
CA GLY A 124 -11.34 -10.87 -7.89
C GLY A 124 -11.53 -11.30 -6.43
N ILE A 125 -10.44 -11.57 -5.71
CA ILE A 125 -10.48 -12.11 -4.34
C ILE A 125 -9.41 -11.41 -3.51
N LEU A 126 -9.76 -10.98 -2.28
CA LEU A 126 -8.80 -10.51 -1.29
C LEU A 126 -8.42 -11.65 -0.36
N ASN A 127 -7.19 -12.12 -0.46
CA ASN A 127 -6.69 -13.26 0.30
C ASN A 127 -5.75 -12.84 1.43
N LYS A 128 -5.76 -13.64 2.52
CA LYS A 128 -4.83 -13.54 3.64
C LYS A 128 -3.83 -14.69 3.57
N TYR A 129 -2.56 -14.35 3.69
CA TYR A 129 -1.44 -15.30 3.72
C TYR A 129 -0.69 -15.17 5.04
N GLU A 130 -0.11 -16.28 5.53
CA GLU A 130 0.81 -16.27 6.66
C GLU A 130 2.26 -16.27 6.16
N TYR A 131 3.07 -15.39 6.70
CA TYR A 131 4.50 -15.35 6.38
C TYR A 131 5.27 -16.42 7.16
N ASP A 132 5.91 -17.33 6.43
CA ASP A 132 6.86 -18.30 6.96
C ASP A 132 8.27 -17.70 6.92
N LYS A 133 8.78 -17.29 8.09
CA LYS A 133 10.11 -16.68 8.23
C LYS A 133 11.24 -17.64 7.84
N ASN A 134 11.07 -18.94 8.07
CA ASN A 134 12.13 -19.93 7.83
C ASN A 134 12.31 -20.21 6.34
N ASN A 135 11.18 -20.38 5.64
CA ASN A 135 11.15 -20.66 4.21
C ASN A 135 11.10 -19.41 3.34
N LYS A 136 10.85 -18.22 3.93
CA LYS A 136 10.63 -16.95 3.22
C LYS A 136 9.53 -17.07 2.17
N THR A 137 8.38 -17.57 2.57
CA THR A 137 7.20 -17.78 1.72
C THR A 137 5.94 -17.22 2.37
N LEU A 138 4.94 -16.92 1.54
CA LEU A 138 3.60 -16.58 1.97
C LEU A 138 2.67 -17.79 1.70
N ASN A 139 2.11 -18.35 2.77
CA ASN A 139 1.23 -19.52 2.72
C ASN A 139 -0.23 -19.08 2.84
N TYR A 140 -1.09 -19.51 1.93
CA TYR A 140 -2.51 -19.17 1.94
C TYR A 140 -3.19 -19.61 3.24
N VAL A 141 -4.01 -18.73 3.81
CA VAL A 141 -4.79 -18.99 5.05
C VAL A 141 -6.28 -18.96 4.76
N ALA A 142 -6.79 -17.89 4.20
CA ALA A 142 -8.21 -17.69 3.97
C ALA A 142 -8.49 -16.57 2.95
N SER A 143 -9.66 -16.60 2.35
CA SER A 143 -10.22 -15.45 1.63
C SER A 143 -10.94 -14.53 2.63
N ILE A 144 -10.72 -13.21 2.48
CA ILE A 144 -11.35 -12.16 3.30
C ILE A 144 -12.64 -11.71 2.65
N VAL A 145 -12.60 -11.44 1.34
CA VAL A 145 -13.76 -11.14 0.49
C VAL A 145 -13.56 -11.76 -0.90
N ASP A 146 -14.65 -12.07 -1.59
CA ASP A 146 -14.69 -12.77 -2.88
C ASP A 146 -15.07 -11.85 -4.06
N TYR A 147 -14.70 -10.59 -3.96
CA TYR A 147 -14.86 -9.61 -5.02
C TYR A 147 -13.66 -8.64 -5.08
N PRO A 148 -13.41 -8.00 -6.25
CA PRO A 148 -12.22 -7.18 -6.46
C PRO A 148 -12.29 -5.88 -5.65
N LEU A 149 -11.21 -5.59 -4.93
CA LEU A 149 -11.00 -4.37 -4.17
C LEU A 149 -9.61 -3.81 -4.47
N ALA A 150 -9.48 -2.49 -4.49
CA ALA A 150 -8.17 -1.85 -4.66
C ALA A 150 -7.66 -1.29 -3.33
N ASP A 151 -6.38 -1.54 -3.03
CA ASP A 151 -5.64 -1.12 -1.84
C ASP A 151 -6.45 -1.31 -0.54
N ALA A 152 -7.04 -2.50 -0.39
CA ALA A 152 -7.93 -2.80 0.72
C ALA A 152 -7.16 -2.90 2.05
N VAL A 153 -7.64 -2.19 3.07
CA VAL A 153 -7.04 -2.12 4.40
C VAL A 153 -8.04 -2.60 5.45
N PRO A 154 -8.10 -3.92 5.76
CA PRO A 154 -8.79 -4.40 6.95
C PRO A 154 -8.04 -3.94 8.21
N THR A 155 -8.74 -3.32 9.15
CA THR A 155 -8.14 -2.69 10.33
C THR A 155 -9.12 -2.66 11.50
N SER A 156 -8.60 -2.62 12.73
CA SER A 156 -9.39 -2.40 13.95
C SER A 156 -9.20 -0.96 14.40
N LEU A 157 -10.25 -0.17 14.35
CA LEU A 157 -10.26 1.24 14.77
C LEU A 157 -11.47 1.48 15.66
N PHE A 158 -11.30 2.32 16.71
CA PHE A 158 -12.37 2.74 17.60
C PHE A 158 -13.15 1.57 18.23
N GLY A 159 -12.48 0.42 18.43
CA GLY A 159 -13.07 -0.77 19.06
C GLY A 159 -13.86 -1.69 18.12
N GLU A 160 -13.88 -1.43 16.82
CA GLU A 160 -14.57 -2.24 15.81
C GLU A 160 -13.64 -2.57 14.63
N ASP A 161 -13.97 -3.65 13.91
CA ASP A 161 -13.23 -4.10 12.73
C ASP A 161 -13.84 -3.53 11.46
N PHE A 162 -13.04 -2.84 10.66
CA PHE A 162 -13.42 -2.23 9.39
C PHE A 162 -12.50 -2.69 8.26
N LEU A 163 -12.96 -2.47 7.02
CA LEU A 163 -12.18 -2.62 5.80
C LEU A 163 -12.41 -1.36 4.95
N PHE A 164 -11.32 -0.66 4.66
CA PHE A 164 -11.33 0.54 3.82
C PHE A 164 -10.81 0.18 2.43
N CYS A 165 -11.50 0.60 1.37
CA CYS A 165 -11.11 0.26 0.00
C CYS A 165 -11.73 1.21 -1.03
N THR A 166 -11.23 1.13 -2.26
CA THR A 166 -11.94 1.59 -3.45
C THR A 166 -12.37 0.39 -4.30
N LYS A 167 -13.35 0.59 -5.20
CA LYS A 167 -13.97 -0.48 -5.99
C LYS A 167 -14.01 -0.11 -7.47
N ASN A 168 -14.04 -1.13 -8.32
CA ASN A 168 -14.34 -0.96 -9.74
C ASN A 168 -15.73 -0.31 -9.95
N PRO A 169 -15.93 0.49 -10.99
CA PRO A 169 -15.00 0.79 -12.09
C PRO A 169 -14.03 1.96 -11.83
N ASP A 170 -14.10 2.67 -10.71
CA ASP A 170 -13.30 3.87 -10.44
C ASP A 170 -12.43 3.70 -9.17
N THR A 171 -11.47 2.79 -9.22
CA THR A 171 -10.55 2.50 -8.11
C THR A 171 -9.66 3.69 -7.72
N ASN A 172 -9.47 4.66 -8.62
CA ASN A 172 -8.71 5.90 -8.38
C ASN A 172 -9.62 7.11 -8.18
N GLY A 173 -10.87 6.90 -7.77
CA GLY A 173 -11.92 7.89 -7.71
C GLY A 173 -12.00 8.73 -6.45
N SER A 174 -13.19 9.28 -6.25
CA SER A 174 -13.55 10.12 -5.10
C SER A 174 -14.29 9.36 -3.99
N VAL A 175 -14.73 8.12 -4.23
CA VAL A 175 -15.57 7.37 -3.30
C VAL A 175 -14.75 6.33 -2.53
N LEU A 176 -14.60 6.56 -1.23
CA LEU A 176 -14.04 5.60 -0.28
C LEU A 176 -15.16 4.74 0.29
N HIS A 177 -15.03 3.43 0.18
CA HIS A 177 -15.90 2.46 0.81
C HIS A 177 -15.35 2.02 2.16
N ILE A 178 -16.18 2.09 3.18
CA ILE A 178 -15.88 1.63 4.54
C ILE A 178 -16.86 0.51 4.85
N MET A 179 -16.34 -0.67 5.06
CA MET A 179 -17.12 -1.86 5.37
C MET A 179 -16.86 -2.26 6.82
N ARG A 180 -17.86 -2.73 7.52
CA ARG A 180 -17.73 -3.24 8.90
C ARG A 180 -17.82 -4.75 8.89
N LYS A 181 -16.97 -5.40 9.67
CA LYS A 181 -16.98 -6.84 9.88
C LYS A 181 -18.27 -7.26 10.57
N THR A 182 -18.88 -8.33 10.09
CA THR A 182 -20.08 -8.90 10.67
C THR A 182 -19.74 -9.98 11.70
N THR A 183 -20.68 -10.33 12.54
CA THR A 183 -20.53 -11.45 13.51
C THR A 183 -20.34 -12.80 12.82
N GLU A 184 -20.78 -12.93 11.55
CA GLU A 184 -20.61 -14.13 10.74
C GLU A 184 -19.26 -14.22 10.05
N GLY A 185 -18.39 -13.20 10.22
CA GLY A 185 -17.00 -13.17 9.73
C GLY A 185 -16.78 -12.48 8.37
N GLY A 186 -17.85 -12.05 7.69
CA GLY A 186 -17.75 -11.29 6.44
C GLY A 186 -17.72 -9.78 6.68
N TYR A 187 -17.74 -9.01 5.58
CA TYR A 187 -17.80 -7.54 5.60
C TYR A 187 -19.08 -7.04 4.90
N LYS A 188 -19.74 -6.04 5.49
CA LYS A 188 -20.89 -5.34 4.90
C LYS A 188 -20.61 -3.85 4.81
N GLU A 189 -21.14 -3.20 3.77
CA GLU A 189 -21.06 -1.75 3.61
C GLU A 189 -21.57 -1.06 4.87
N TYR A 190 -20.76 -0.17 5.42
CA TYR A 190 -21.05 0.59 6.63
C TYR A 190 -21.24 2.07 6.30
N GLN A 191 -20.32 2.63 5.51
CA GLN A 191 -20.32 4.03 5.11
C GLN A 191 -19.61 4.18 3.77
N THR A 192 -20.11 5.06 2.92
CA THR A 192 -19.35 5.62 1.80
C THR A 192 -19.01 7.08 2.10
N VAL A 193 -17.79 7.49 1.75
CA VAL A 193 -17.37 8.88 1.83
C VAL A 193 -17.01 9.34 0.43
N ASP A 194 -17.78 10.28 -0.09
CA ASP A 194 -17.50 10.91 -1.38
C ASP A 194 -16.74 12.22 -1.17
N PHE A 195 -15.53 12.29 -1.72
CA PHE A 195 -14.69 13.48 -1.67
C PHE A 195 -15.01 14.50 -2.77
N GLY A 196 -16.11 14.33 -3.51
CA GLY A 196 -16.57 15.21 -4.58
C GLY A 196 -15.59 15.22 -5.76
N ASP A 197 -15.11 16.40 -6.15
CA ASP A 197 -14.18 16.54 -7.26
C ASP A 197 -12.76 16.03 -6.97
N ARG A 198 -12.48 15.60 -5.74
CA ARG A 198 -11.15 15.19 -5.29
C ARG A 198 -10.99 13.67 -5.42
N ARG A 199 -10.07 13.24 -6.25
CA ARG A 199 -9.74 11.82 -6.44
C ARG A 199 -8.71 11.37 -5.40
N ILE A 200 -9.14 11.24 -4.14
CA ILE A 200 -8.32 10.93 -2.96
C ILE A 200 -8.89 9.77 -2.13
N ALA A 201 -9.77 8.97 -2.70
CA ALA A 201 -10.39 7.87 -1.98
C ALA A 201 -9.44 6.69 -1.75
N ARG A 202 -8.54 6.40 -2.72
CA ARG A 202 -7.66 5.24 -2.70
C ARG A 202 -6.66 5.30 -1.54
N MET A 203 -6.47 4.19 -0.83
CA MET A 203 -5.47 4.09 0.24
C MET A 203 -4.05 4.19 -0.35
N ALA A 204 -3.10 4.72 0.44
CA ALA A 204 -1.69 4.80 0.07
C ALA A 204 -0.78 4.12 1.10
N GLY A 205 -1.35 3.30 1.95
CA GLY A 205 -0.69 2.59 3.03
C GLY A 205 -1.65 2.27 4.15
N ASP A 206 -1.14 1.75 5.25
CA ASP A 206 -1.92 1.47 6.44
C ASP A 206 -2.23 2.72 7.26
N PHE A 207 -3.23 2.63 8.13
CA PHE A 207 -3.44 3.61 9.19
C PHE A 207 -2.28 3.56 10.19
N PHE A 208 -1.98 4.70 10.79
CA PHE A 208 -1.07 4.75 11.92
C PHE A 208 -1.61 5.70 13.01
N ILE A 209 -1.16 5.47 14.23
CA ILE A 209 -1.55 6.27 15.39
C ILE A 209 -0.34 7.08 15.84
N TYR A 210 -0.54 8.37 16.03
CA TYR A 210 0.45 9.27 16.57
C TYR A 210 -0.19 10.29 17.48
N ASP A 211 0.32 10.44 18.71
CA ASP A 211 -0.20 11.33 19.77
C ASP A 211 -1.71 11.13 20.04
N GLY A 212 -2.15 9.84 20.04
CA GLY A 212 -3.54 9.46 20.25
C GLY A 212 -4.48 9.67 19.06
N GLU A 213 -3.99 10.25 17.97
CA GLU A 213 -4.77 10.51 16.76
C GLU A 213 -4.52 9.47 15.68
N VAL A 214 -5.54 9.13 14.91
CA VAL A 214 -5.46 8.18 13.79
C VAL A 214 -5.23 8.94 12.49
N TYR A 215 -4.28 8.47 11.69
CA TYR A 215 -3.95 9.05 10.38
C TYR A 215 -4.13 8.03 9.27
N ARG A 216 -4.64 8.51 8.14
CA ARG A 216 -4.82 7.78 6.90
C ARG A 216 -3.95 8.40 5.80
N PRO A 217 -3.00 7.65 5.21
CA PRO A 217 -2.39 8.05 3.94
C PRO A 217 -3.35 7.72 2.78
N ALA A 218 -3.53 8.67 1.86
CA ALA A 218 -4.36 8.49 0.68
C ALA A 218 -3.62 8.92 -0.60
N GLN A 219 -3.84 8.20 -1.68
CA GLN A 219 -3.32 8.56 -2.99
C GLN A 219 -4.12 9.73 -3.57
N VAL A 220 -3.41 10.67 -4.19
CA VAL A 220 -4.01 11.71 -5.00
C VAL A 220 -3.88 11.30 -6.46
N CYS A 221 -5.01 11.08 -7.12
CA CYS A 221 -5.09 10.65 -8.51
C CYS A 221 -5.83 11.69 -9.39
N GLN A 222 -5.65 12.98 -9.09
CA GLN A 222 -6.44 14.06 -9.70
C GLN A 222 -6.16 14.19 -11.19
N LYS A 223 -4.89 14.24 -11.59
CA LYS A 223 -4.46 14.39 -12.99
C LYS A 223 -3.96 13.07 -13.58
N HIS A 224 -3.33 12.27 -12.76
CA HIS A 224 -2.81 10.94 -13.12
C HIS A 224 -2.63 10.10 -11.86
N TYR A 225 -2.53 8.79 -12.03
CA TYR A 225 -2.24 7.84 -10.95
C TYR A 225 -0.93 8.19 -10.24
N GLY A 226 -0.95 8.18 -8.91
CA GLY A 226 0.23 8.44 -8.08
C GLY A 226 0.78 9.88 -8.21
N GLU A 227 -0.09 10.88 -8.45
CA GLU A 227 0.31 12.29 -8.53
C GLU A 227 0.94 12.79 -7.24
N ALA A 228 0.34 12.41 -6.11
CA ALA A 228 0.74 12.86 -4.78
C ALA A 228 0.19 11.92 -3.70
N LEU A 229 0.61 12.18 -2.47
CA LEU A 229 0.05 11.60 -1.26
C LEU A 229 -0.56 12.70 -0.42
N ILE A 230 -1.74 12.45 0.14
CA ILE A 230 -2.35 13.28 1.17
C ILE A 230 -2.43 12.50 2.47
N LEU A 231 -2.01 13.11 3.56
CA LEU A 231 -2.20 12.58 4.90
C LEU A 231 -3.44 13.21 5.49
N GLN A 232 -4.37 12.38 5.97
CA GLN A 232 -5.62 12.81 6.58
C GLN A 232 -5.70 12.32 8.02
N LYS A 233 -6.08 13.20 8.95
CA LYS A 233 -6.52 12.82 10.29
C LYS A 233 -7.91 12.19 10.17
N VAL A 234 -8.09 11.05 10.82
CA VAL A 234 -9.36 10.32 10.87
C VAL A 234 -10.12 10.73 12.12
N VAL A 235 -11.35 11.13 11.96
CA VAL A 235 -12.29 11.39 13.06
C VAL A 235 -13.43 10.39 13.02
N TYR A 236 -13.92 9.98 14.19
CA TYR A 236 -15.05 9.06 14.31
C TYR A 236 -16.01 9.58 15.35
N GLU A 237 -17.12 10.15 14.89
CA GLU A 237 -18.10 10.80 15.73
C GLU A 237 -19.49 10.31 15.41
N SER A 238 -20.29 9.99 16.44
CA SER A 238 -21.66 9.50 16.28
C SER A 238 -21.78 8.32 15.30
N GLY A 239 -20.78 7.42 15.29
CA GLY A 239 -20.76 6.26 14.41
C GLY A 239 -20.45 6.60 12.94
N LYS A 240 -19.80 7.74 12.65
CA LYS A 240 -19.42 8.13 11.30
C LYS A 240 -17.96 8.52 11.20
N PHE A 241 -17.32 8.06 10.14
CA PHE A 241 -15.96 8.47 9.78
C PHE A 241 -15.97 9.82 9.06
N GLY A 242 -15.02 10.67 9.43
CA GLY A 242 -14.66 11.89 8.74
C GLY A 242 -13.15 11.96 8.53
N PHE A 243 -12.71 12.79 7.58
CA PHE A 243 -11.31 12.92 7.20
C PHE A 243 -10.94 14.39 7.07
N ILE A 244 -9.91 14.80 7.80
CA ILE A 244 -9.40 16.16 7.83
C ILE A 244 -8.02 16.16 7.17
N ASP A 245 -7.84 16.93 6.11
CA ASP A 245 -6.55 17.06 5.43
C ASP A 245 -5.51 17.65 6.36
N GLN A 246 -4.37 16.97 6.49
CA GLN A 246 -3.30 17.35 7.40
C GLN A 246 -2.03 17.78 6.65
N ALA A 247 -1.58 16.97 5.69
CA ALA A 247 -0.39 17.26 4.91
C ALA A 247 -0.53 16.76 3.47
N TYR A 248 0.19 17.39 2.54
CA TYR A 248 0.15 17.05 1.12
C TYR A 248 1.58 16.95 0.56
N TYR A 249 1.90 15.83 -0.09
CA TYR A 249 3.23 15.54 -0.60
C TYR A 249 3.18 15.15 -2.07
N ARG A 250 3.82 15.95 -2.91
CA ARG A 250 4.02 15.61 -4.32
C ARG A 250 5.29 14.80 -4.51
N SER A 251 5.28 13.93 -5.52
CA SER A 251 6.51 13.29 -5.99
C SER A 251 7.55 14.37 -6.34
N PRO A 252 8.81 14.23 -5.88
CA PRO A 252 9.87 15.16 -6.23
C PRO A 252 10.22 15.13 -7.72
N ASN A 253 9.88 14.05 -8.41
CA ASN A 253 10.13 13.91 -9.84
C ASN A 253 9.01 14.60 -10.63
N LYS A 254 9.36 15.65 -11.34
CA LYS A 254 8.45 16.25 -12.33
C LYS A 254 8.28 15.24 -13.48
N ARG A 255 7.07 14.73 -13.65
CA ARG A 255 6.66 14.01 -14.85
C ARG A 255 6.30 15.00 -15.96
#